data_6a7108e643d61a929db79d5e9bab3ba3
#
_entry.id   6a7108e643d61a929db79d5e9bab3ba3
#
_cell.length_a   1.000
_cell.length_b   1.000
_cell.length_c   1.000
_cell.angle_alpha   90.00
_cell.angle_beta   90.00
_cell.angle_gamma   90.00
#
_symmetry.space_group_name_H-M   'P 1'
#
loop_
_entity.id
_entity.type
_entity.pdbx_description
1 polymer ?
#
loop_
_entity_poly.entity_id
_entity_poly.type
_entity_poly.pdbx_seq_one_letter_code
_entity_poly.pdbx_strand_id
1 'polypeptide(L)'
;MNPPTHLALFILLGLSLPLGSCSYTLTAIKGPKVTSAQVQEIKLGRTTETDILKLLGPASKKERILDGGERLIYETTEIKSLTFPGGYQAKGLLDKEEDEIFEITLKDGIVQSYRFLNP
;
A
#
# COMPACT_ATOMS: atom_id res chain seq x y z
N MET A 1 -59.39 18.50 17.29
CA MET A 1 -58.12 19.20 17.31
C MET A 1 -57.11 18.46 18.11
N ASN A 2 -56.54 17.57 17.43
CA ASN A 2 -55.67 16.69 18.13
C ASN A 2 -54.25 17.11 18.06
N PRO A 3 -53.61 17.06 19.18
CA PRO A 3 -52.28 17.47 19.32
C PRO A 3 -51.34 16.60 18.49
N PRO A 4 -50.20 17.10 18.22
CA PRO A 4 -49.28 16.56 17.29
C PRO A 4 -48.58 15.34 17.87
N THR A 5 -49.30 14.26 18.02
CA THR A 5 -48.68 12.97 18.37
C THR A 5 -47.71 12.53 17.27
N HIS A 6 -47.94 12.98 16.08
CA HIS A 6 -47.04 12.70 14.95
C HIS A 6 -45.72 13.48 15.03
N LEU A 7 -45.73 14.66 15.63
CA LEU A 7 -44.52 15.46 15.79
C LEU A 7 -43.58 14.87 16.84
N ALA A 8 -44.15 14.33 17.90
CA ALA A 8 -43.37 13.63 18.92
C ALA A 8 -42.71 12.35 18.39
N LEU A 9 -43.40 11.68 17.48
CA LEU A 9 -42.84 10.47 16.84
C LEU A 9 -41.68 10.80 15.92
N PHE A 10 -41.75 11.91 15.20
CA PHE A 10 -40.63 12.35 14.36
C PHE A 10 -39.39 12.75 15.15
N ILE A 11 -39.56 13.35 16.27
CA ILE A 11 -38.47 13.74 17.18
C ILE A 11 -37.78 12.51 17.76
N LEU A 12 -38.54 11.50 18.08
CA LEU A 12 -38.00 10.22 18.57
C LEU A 12 -37.23 9.45 17.49
N LEU A 13 -37.69 9.50 16.25
CA LEU A 13 -36.96 8.91 15.12
C LEU A 13 -35.66 9.65 14.80
N GLY A 14 -35.64 10.97 14.99
CA GLY A 14 -34.45 11.78 14.79
C GLY A 14 -33.34 11.51 15.81
N LEU A 15 -33.72 11.06 17.00
CA LEU A 15 -32.79 10.75 18.07
C LEU A 15 -32.19 9.35 17.98
N SER A 16 -32.77 8.49 17.13
CA SER A 16 -32.28 7.13 16.94
C SER A 16 -31.23 7.02 15.84
N LEU A 17 -30.69 8.13 15.34
CA LEU A 17 -29.55 8.10 14.46
C LEU A 17 -28.37 7.46 15.19
N PRO A 18 -27.82 6.36 14.66
CA PRO A 18 -26.68 5.74 15.30
C PRO A 18 -25.52 6.71 15.28
N LEU A 19 -25.13 7.13 16.45
CA LEU A 19 -23.85 7.79 16.63
C LEU A 19 -22.77 6.75 16.38
N GLY A 20 -22.53 6.48 15.11
CA GLY A 20 -21.49 5.55 14.70
C GLY A 20 -20.13 6.13 15.06
N SER A 21 -19.50 5.56 16.03
CA SER A 21 -18.08 5.79 16.25
C SER A 21 -17.32 5.08 15.13
N CYS A 22 -16.87 5.82 14.15
CA CYS A 22 -16.06 5.27 13.08
C CYS A 22 -14.60 5.33 13.50
N SER A 23 -14.05 4.19 13.90
CA SER A 23 -12.60 4.02 13.88
C SER A 23 -12.19 3.62 12.47
N TYR A 24 -11.20 4.27 11.90
CA TYR A 24 -10.67 3.92 10.60
C TYR A 24 -9.16 3.71 10.67
N THR A 25 -8.70 2.80 9.83
CA THR A 25 -7.28 2.50 9.71
C THR A 25 -6.69 3.37 8.62
N LEU A 26 -5.70 4.18 8.97
CA LEU A 26 -4.92 4.93 8.00
C LEU A 26 -3.75 4.08 7.56
N THR A 27 -3.60 3.94 6.25
CA THR A 27 -2.47 3.25 5.66
C THR A 27 -1.62 4.26 4.91
N ALA A 28 -0.36 4.38 5.29
CA ALA A 28 0.62 5.18 4.56
C ALA A 28 1.58 4.24 3.83
N ILE A 29 1.82 4.51 2.56
CA ILE A 29 2.73 3.74 1.73
C ILE A 29 3.91 4.62 1.38
N LYS A 30 5.12 4.17 1.72
CA LYS A 30 6.36 4.82 1.33
C LYS A 30 7.09 3.96 0.29
N GLY A 31 7.51 4.61 -0.78
CA GLY A 31 8.20 3.95 -1.88
C GLY A 31 7.27 3.42 -2.97
N PRO A 32 7.83 2.93 -4.07
CA PRO A 32 7.05 2.40 -5.18
C PRO A 32 6.43 1.06 -4.81
N LYS A 33 5.11 0.97 -4.89
CA LYS A 33 4.41 -0.30 -4.65
C LYS A 33 4.39 -1.13 -5.92
N VAL A 34 4.95 -2.32 -5.85
CA VAL A 34 4.93 -3.29 -6.94
C VAL A 34 3.71 -4.19 -6.80
N THR A 35 2.83 -4.17 -7.79
CA THR A 35 1.61 -4.96 -7.80
C THR A 35 1.79 -6.28 -8.55
N SER A 36 0.94 -7.28 -8.24
CA SER A 36 0.94 -8.56 -8.94
C SER A 36 0.70 -8.41 -10.43
N ALA A 37 -0.17 -7.46 -10.83
CA ALA A 37 -0.45 -7.19 -12.24
C ALA A 37 0.80 -6.69 -12.97
N GLN A 38 1.58 -5.82 -12.34
CA GLN A 38 2.85 -5.34 -12.91
C GLN A 38 3.87 -6.46 -13.04
N VAL A 39 3.98 -7.33 -12.03
CA VAL A 39 4.91 -8.46 -12.07
C VAL A 39 4.57 -9.43 -13.21
N GLN A 40 3.30 -9.64 -13.49
CA GLN A 40 2.87 -10.52 -14.58
C GLN A 40 3.27 -10.00 -15.96
N GLU A 41 3.51 -8.71 -16.11
CA GLU A 41 3.99 -8.12 -17.37
C GLU A 41 5.48 -8.31 -17.59
N ILE A 42 6.22 -8.71 -16.57
CA ILE A 42 7.65 -8.95 -16.67
C ILE A 42 7.91 -10.31 -17.34
N LYS A 43 8.60 -10.28 -18.47
CA LYS A 43 8.98 -11.47 -19.20
C LYS A 43 10.48 -11.72 -19.06
N LEU A 44 10.83 -12.82 -18.41
CA LEU A 44 12.23 -13.21 -18.22
C LEU A 44 12.92 -13.43 -19.58
N GLY A 45 14.09 -12.87 -19.75
CA GLY A 45 14.84 -12.95 -20.98
C GLY A 45 14.38 -12.01 -22.10
N ARG A 46 13.34 -11.19 -21.87
CA ARG A 46 12.80 -10.25 -22.87
C ARG A 46 12.64 -8.83 -22.35
N THR A 47 12.09 -8.68 -21.15
CA THR A 47 11.87 -7.35 -20.57
C THR A 47 13.21 -6.66 -20.31
N THR A 48 13.34 -5.44 -20.81
CA THR A 48 14.55 -4.64 -20.65
C THR A 48 14.49 -3.77 -19.42
N GLU A 49 15.63 -3.21 -19.01
CA GLU A 49 15.69 -2.23 -17.91
C GLU A 49 14.76 -1.03 -18.19
N THR A 50 14.75 -0.54 -19.42
CA THR A 50 13.88 0.56 -19.83
C THR A 50 12.41 0.21 -19.64
N ASP A 51 12.02 -1.01 -19.98
CA ASP A 51 10.64 -1.50 -19.80
C ASP A 51 10.28 -1.55 -18.31
N ILE A 52 11.20 -1.99 -17.46
CA ILE A 52 11.01 -2.01 -16.01
C ILE A 52 10.82 -0.60 -15.46
N LEU A 53 11.63 0.35 -15.90
CA LEU A 53 11.51 1.73 -15.47
C LEU A 53 10.18 2.37 -15.89
N LYS A 54 9.66 2.01 -17.05
CA LYS A 54 8.33 2.45 -17.50
C LYS A 54 7.20 1.80 -16.69
N LEU A 55 7.37 0.54 -16.35
CA LEU A 55 6.35 -0.25 -15.66
C LEU A 55 6.29 0.07 -14.16
N LEU A 56 7.43 0.10 -13.49
CA LEU A 56 7.54 0.24 -12.04
C LEU A 56 8.03 1.62 -11.58
N GLY A 57 8.56 2.42 -12.49
CA GLY A 57 9.21 3.68 -12.15
C GLY A 57 10.65 3.49 -11.68
N PRO A 58 11.27 4.54 -11.11
CA PRO A 58 12.64 4.48 -10.64
C PRO A 58 12.78 3.51 -9.47
N ALA A 59 13.86 2.72 -9.49
CA ALA A 59 14.18 1.82 -8.38
C ALA A 59 14.63 2.61 -7.15
N SER A 60 14.36 2.07 -5.97
CA SER A 60 14.85 2.62 -4.71
C SER A 60 16.38 2.56 -4.64
N LYS A 61 16.93 1.49 -5.19
CA LYS A 61 18.37 1.25 -5.19
C LYS A 61 18.78 0.46 -6.44
N LYS A 62 19.98 0.73 -6.94
CA LYS A 62 20.60 0.00 -8.04
C LYS A 62 21.98 -0.46 -7.62
N GLU A 63 22.26 -1.75 -7.72
CA GLU A 63 23.51 -2.36 -7.34
C GLU A 63 24.13 -3.11 -8.53
N ARG A 64 25.47 -3.11 -8.60
CA ARG A 64 26.19 -3.97 -9.50
C ARG A 64 26.49 -5.30 -8.83
N ILE A 65 26.34 -6.38 -9.55
CA ILE A 65 26.69 -7.72 -9.08
C ILE A 65 27.93 -8.24 -9.81
N LEU A 66 28.59 -9.23 -9.18
CA LEU A 66 29.92 -9.70 -9.58
C LEU A 66 30.03 -10.24 -11.01
N ASP A 67 28.93 -10.70 -11.58
CA ASP A 67 28.90 -11.28 -12.93
C ASP A 67 28.66 -10.26 -14.05
N GLY A 68 28.85 -8.99 -13.78
CA GLY A 68 28.59 -7.92 -14.75
C GLY A 68 27.11 -7.56 -14.91
N GLY A 69 26.24 -8.13 -14.07
CA GLY A 69 24.83 -7.79 -14.03
C GLY A 69 24.53 -6.63 -13.11
N GLU A 70 23.28 -6.27 -13.05
CA GLU A 70 22.76 -5.23 -12.17
C GLU A 70 21.54 -5.74 -11.42
N ARG A 71 21.32 -5.17 -10.24
CA ARG A 71 20.17 -5.47 -9.41
C ARG A 71 19.40 -4.21 -9.15
N LEU A 72 18.11 -4.22 -9.50
CA LEU A 72 17.18 -3.15 -9.15
C LEU A 72 16.40 -3.56 -7.91
N ILE A 73 16.37 -2.69 -6.91
CA ILE A 73 15.70 -2.95 -5.65
C ILE A 73 14.58 -1.93 -5.49
N TYR A 74 13.36 -2.44 -5.29
CA TYR A 74 12.17 -1.64 -5.02
C TYR A 74 11.72 -1.92 -3.59
N GLU A 75 11.94 -0.94 -2.71
CA GLU A 75 11.55 -1.04 -1.31
C GLU A 75 10.24 -0.28 -1.08
N THR A 76 9.27 -0.97 -0.52
CA THR A 76 7.98 -0.38 -0.15
C THR A 76 7.74 -0.62 1.32
N THR A 77 7.46 0.44 2.06
CA THR A 77 7.09 0.35 3.46
C THR A 77 5.63 0.73 3.61
N GLU A 78 4.83 -0.17 4.16
CA GLU A 78 3.44 0.06 4.47
C GLU A 78 3.28 0.24 5.98
N ILE A 79 2.78 1.42 6.38
CA ILE A 79 2.54 1.75 7.77
C ILE A 79 1.04 1.81 7.99
N LYS A 80 0.53 0.94 8.86
CA LYS A 80 -0.88 0.93 9.27
C LYS A 80 -1.00 1.50 10.66
N SER A 81 -1.79 2.55 10.81
CA SER A 81 -2.08 3.15 12.11
C SER A 81 -3.58 3.24 12.34
N LEU A 82 -4.01 2.99 13.56
CA LEU A 82 -5.40 3.11 13.97
C LEU A 82 -5.67 4.52 14.46
N THR A 83 -6.67 5.16 13.86
CA THR A 83 -7.13 6.48 14.31
C THR A 83 -8.51 6.34 14.94
N PHE A 84 -8.64 6.78 16.18
CA PHE A 84 -9.91 6.78 16.90
C PHE A 84 -10.68 8.09 16.67
N PRO A 85 -12.01 8.10 16.91
CA PRO A 85 -12.80 9.31 16.86
C PRO A 85 -12.21 10.39 17.78
N GLY A 86 -12.12 11.62 17.29
CA GLY A 86 -11.51 12.71 18.02
C GLY A 86 -10.04 12.97 17.69
N GLY A 87 -9.48 12.26 16.73
CA GLY A 87 -8.11 12.47 16.26
C GLY A 87 -7.02 11.82 17.09
N TYR A 88 -7.39 10.97 18.03
CA TYR A 88 -6.42 10.22 18.81
C TYR A 88 -5.82 9.09 17.97
N GLN A 89 -4.52 9.10 17.84
CA GLN A 89 -3.78 8.00 17.23
C GLN A 89 -3.24 7.11 18.36
N ALA A 90 -3.57 5.82 18.30
CA ALA A 90 -2.98 4.84 19.19
C ALA A 90 -1.58 4.47 18.68
N LYS A 91 -0.62 5.35 18.89
CA LYS A 91 0.77 5.07 18.52
C LYS A 91 1.34 4.00 19.43
N GLY A 92 1.99 3.02 18.83
CA GLY A 92 2.79 2.03 19.53
C GLY A 92 2.09 0.71 19.82
N LEU A 93 0.76 0.64 19.80
CA LEU A 93 0.03 -0.60 20.03
C LEU A 93 -0.45 -1.28 18.77
N LEU A 94 -0.67 -0.51 17.70
CA LEU A 94 -1.31 -0.96 16.48
C LEU A 94 -0.59 -0.49 15.21
N ASP A 95 0.53 0.21 15.36
CA ASP A 95 1.36 0.58 14.23
C ASP A 95 2.05 -0.68 13.71
N LYS A 96 1.59 -1.15 12.58
CA LYS A 96 2.20 -2.27 11.90
C LYS A 96 2.96 -1.74 10.70
N GLU A 97 4.27 -1.92 10.73
CA GLU A 97 5.15 -1.59 9.64
C GLU A 97 5.48 -2.89 8.90
N GLU A 98 5.13 -2.93 7.63
CA GLU A 98 5.45 -4.06 6.76
C GLU A 98 6.34 -3.56 5.64
N ASP A 99 7.52 -4.13 5.56
CA ASP A 99 8.44 -3.86 4.47
C ASP A 99 8.32 -4.94 3.40
N GLU A 100 8.20 -4.51 2.17
CA GLU A 100 8.20 -5.39 1.02
C GLU A 100 9.34 -4.99 0.10
N ILE A 101 10.20 -5.94 -0.20
CA ILE A 101 11.33 -5.72 -1.09
C ILE A 101 11.13 -6.57 -2.35
N PHE A 102 11.10 -5.90 -3.49
CA PHE A 102 11.06 -6.54 -4.79
C PHE A 102 12.41 -6.32 -5.48
N GLU A 103 13.05 -7.40 -5.86
CA GLU A 103 14.39 -7.40 -6.42
C GLU A 103 14.38 -7.97 -7.82
N ILE A 104 14.96 -7.22 -8.77
CA ILE A 104 15.09 -7.64 -10.16
C ILE A 104 16.57 -7.75 -10.52
N THR A 105 16.97 -8.89 -11.05
CA THR A 105 18.32 -9.10 -11.55
C THR A 105 18.35 -8.93 -13.06
N LEU A 106 19.21 -8.03 -13.52
CA LEU A 106 19.43 -7.74 -14.93
C LEU A 106 20.80 -8.26 -15.38
N LYS A 107 20.87 -8.76 -16.58
CA LYS A 107 22.14 -9.07 -17.27
C LYS A 107 22.04 -8.51 -18.68
N ASP A 108 23.04 -7.70 -19.06
CA ASP A 108 23.05 -7.00 -20.35
C ASP A 108 21.77 -6.18 -20.59
N GLY A 109 21.23 -5.58 -19.53
CA GLY A 109 20.02 -4.77 -19.59
C GLY A 109 18.72 -5.55 -19.75
N ILE A 110 18.73 -6.86 -19.58
CA ILE A 110 17.58 -7.76 -19.74
C ILE A 110 17.30 -8.47 -18.42
N VAL A 111 16.02 -8.56 -18.04
CA VAL A 111 15.61 -9.22 -16.81
C VAL A 111 15.91 -10.72 -16.87
N GLN A 112 16.71 -11.20 -15.94
CA GLN A 112 17.05 -12.61 -15.79
C GLN A 112 16.18 -13.30 -14.75
N SER A 113 15.91 -12.61 -13.65
CA SER A 113 15.11 -13.13 -12.55
C SER A 113 14.54 -11.99 -11.72
N TYR A 114 13.54 -12.29 -10.93
CA TYR A 114 13.00 -11.39 -9.93
C TYR A 114 12.53 -12.20 -8.72
N ARG A 115 12.47 -11.55 -7.57
CA ARG A 115 11.97 -12.19 -6.35
C ARG A 115 11.43 -11.15 -5.39
N PHE A 116 10.47 -11.57 -4.57
CA PHE A 116 10.02 -10.82 -3.41
C PHE A 116 10.80 -11.30 -2.18
N LEU A 117 11.32 -10.35 -1.43
CA LEU A 117 11.96 -10.60 -0.15
C LEU A 117 11.05 -10.03 0.93
N ASN A 118 10.51 -10.89 1.75
CA ASN A 118 9.83 -10.49 2.97
C ASN A 118 10.84 -10.61 4.11
N PRO A 119 11.10 -9.51 4.82
CA PRO A 119 11.99 -9.57 5.98
C PRO A 119 11.40 -10.39 7.11
#